data_76b78810ec7c2f1cb1f48cbd09e2809e
#
_entry.id   76b78810ec7c2f1cb1f48cbd09e2809e
#
_cell.length_a   1.000
_cell.length_b   1.000
_cell.length_c   1.000
_cell.angle_alpha   90.00
_cell.angle_beta   90.00
_cell.angle_gamma   90.00
#
_symmetry.space_group_name_H-M   'P 1'
#
loop_
_entity.id
_entity.type
_entity.pdbx_description
1 polymer ?
#
loop_
_entity_poly.entity_id
_entity_poly.type
_entity_poly.pdbx_seq_one_letter_code
_entity_poly.pdbx_strand_id
1 'polypeptide(L)'
;MKIIQLLPELKVGGVERGTVDLSEHLIKLGHDSAVVSAGGQLVKLLDDHGAKHFQLPIAKKNIRAIIQIGNLKKIYSEYQPDIVHVRSRFPAWINYFALKNFRGKKPIVISTFHGLYSKPFYSKSMSYADQIIAISQTVEDYINENYRVDKSHLHLIYRGCDLKEFNSS
;
A
#
# COMPACT_ATOMS: atom_id res chain seq x y z
N MET A 1 -2.17 13.67 -9.79
CA MET A 1 -2.56 13.25 -8.42
C MET A 1 -1.32 12.87 -7.63
N LYS A 2 -1.39 12.96 -6.32
CA LYS A 2 -0.33 12.52 -5.40
C LYS A 2 -0.72 11.19 -4.77
N ILE A 3 0.04 10.13 -5.04
CA ILE A 3 -0.23 8.79 -4.56
C ILE A 3 0.88 8.36 -3.61
N ILE A 4 0.49 7.82 -2.45
CA ILE A 4 1.41 7.24 -1.48
C ILE A 4 1.13 5.75 -1.32
N GLN A 5 2.14 4.89 -1.44
CA GLN A 5 2.04 3.46 -1.17
C GLN A 5 2.66 3.13 0.20
N LEU A 6 2.00 2.28 1.00
CA LEU A 6 2.48 1.85 2.31
C LEU A 6 2.73 0.35 2.34
N LEU A 7 3.97 -0.05 2.66
CA LEU A 7 4.35 -1.45 2.87
C LEU A 7 5.43 -1.55 3.96
N PRO A 8 5.68 -2.75 4.53
CA PRO A 8 6.63 -2.91 5.64
C PRO A 8 8.06 -2.49 5.27
N GLU A 9 8.58 -2.99 4.17
CA GLU A 9 9.96 -2.79 3.70
C GLU A 9 10.05 -2.97 2.18
N LEU A 10 11.11 -2.48 1.57
CA LEU A 10 11.41 -2.58 0.14
C LEU A 10 12.59 -3.54 -0.12
N LYS A 11 12.47 -4.76 0.41
CA LYS A 11 13.39 -5.86 0.10
C LYS A 11 12.99 -6.56 -1.20
N VAL A 12 13.57 -7.73 -1.47
CA VAL A 12 13.16 -8.55 -2.63
C VAL A 12 11.91 -9.33 -2.31
N GLY A 13 10.87 -9.14 -3.11
CA GLY A 13 9.61 -9.85 -3.01
C GLY A 13 8.59 -9.35 -4.03
N GLY A 14 7.56 -10.14 -4.25
CA GLY A 14 6.57 -9.80 -5.27
C GLY A 14 5.77 -8.54 -4.96
N VAL A 15 5.45 -8.26 -3.70
CA VAL A 15 4.71 -7.04 -3.31
C VAL A 15 5.60 -5.82 -3.46
N GLU A 16 6.86 -5.94 -3.05
CA GLU A 16 7.87 -4.91 -3.09
C GLU A 16 8.20 -4.50 -4.53
N ARG A 17 8.46 -5.49 -5.40
CA ARG A 17 8.69 -5.24 -6.83
C ARG A 17 7.47 -4.57 -7.47
N GLY A 18 6.27 -5.11 -7.28
CA GLY A 18 5.06 -4.49 -7.81
C GLY A 18 4.73 -3.11 -7.22
N THR A 19 5.32 -2.72 -6.07
CA THR A 19 5.24 -1.36 -5.55
C THR A 19 6.12 -0.42 -6.36
N VAL A 20 7.33 -0.84 -6.69
CA VAL A 20 8.26 -0.07 -7.53
C VAL A 20 7.71 0.09 -8.95
N ASP A 21 7.26 -1.02 -9.55
CA ASP A 21 6.69 -1.03 -10.91
C ASP A 21 5.46 -0.10 -11.01
N LEU A 22 4.58 -0.13 -9.99
CA LEU A 22 3.44 0.79 -9.94
C LEU A 22 3.89 2.25 -9.78
N SER A 23 4.90 2.51 -8.95
CA SER A 23 5.44 3.87 -8.77
C SER A 23 6.01 4.42 -10.08
N GLU A 24 6.80 3.63 -10.79
CA GLU A 24 7.34 4.00 -12.10
C GLU A 24 6.22 4.32 -13.10
N HIS A 25 5.21 3.45 -13.16
CA HIS A 25 4.09 3.63 -14.08
C HIS A 25 3.27 4.88 -13.76
N LEU A 26 3.01 5.15 -12.49
CA LEU A 26 2.31 6.37 -12.05
C LEU A 26 3.07 7.63 -12.47
N ILE A 27 4.40 7.63 -12.35
CA ILE A 27 5.24 8.77 -12.75
C ILE A 27 5.21 8.95 -14.27
N LYS A 28 5.30 7.86 -15.05
CA LYS A 28 5.16 7.90 -16.51
C LYS A 28 3.83 8.48 -16.97
N LEU A 29 2.78 8.32 -16.16
CA LEU A 29 1.45 8.90 -16.39
C LEU A 29 1.31 10.34 -15.86
N GLY A 30 2.37 10.96 -15.37
CA GLY A 30 2.38 12.35 -14.89
C GLY A 30 1.79 12.51 -13.47
N HIS A 31 1.83 11.48 -12.65
CA HIS A 31 1.42 11.52 -11.24
C HIS A 31 2.63 11.61 -10.31
N ASP A 32 2.45 12.24 -9.15
CA ASP A 32 3.44 12.19 -8.07
C ASP A 32 3.29 10.85 -7.33
N SER A 33 4.37 10.08 -7.24
CA SER A 33 4.40 8.82 -6.50
C SER A 33 5.35 8.89 -5.31
N ALA A 34 4.91 8.36 -4.19
CA ALA A 34 5.73 8.19 -3.00
C ALA A 34 5.51 6.82 -2.36
N VAL A 35 6.51 6.36 -1.61
CA VAL A 35 6.44 5.10 -0.86
C VAL A 35 6.87 5.34 0.58
N VAL A 36 6.11 4.81 1.54
CA VAL A 36 6.47 4.77 2.96
C VAL A 36 6.82 3.33 3.33
N SER A 37 8.04 3.10 3.80
CA SER A 37 8.51 1.78 4.26
C SER A 37 9.68 1.91 5.24
N ALA A 38 10.11 0.79 5.83
CA ALA A 38 11.32 0.76 6.66
C ALA A 38 12.63 0.82 5.83
N GLY A 39 12.54 0.94 4.51
CA GLY A 39 13.67 0.90 3.59
C GLY A 39 13.92 -0.50 3.04
N GLY A 40 15.01 -0.67 2.31
CA GLY A 40 15.44 -1.92 1.67
C GLY A 40 16.18 -1.65 0.37
N GLN A 41 16.67 -2.72 -0.27
CA GLN A 41 17.53 -2.61 -1.46
C GLN A 41 16.82 -2.06 -2.70
N LEU A 42 15.47 -2.12 -2.77
CA LEU A 42 14.70 -1.56 -3.88
C LEU A 42 14.45 -0.04 -3.74
N VAL A 43 14.88 0.60 -2.64
CA VAL A 43 14.74 2.07 -2.49
C VAL A 43 15.50 2.79 -3.60
N LYS A 44 16.71 2.35 -3.91
CA LYS A 44 17.49 2.96 -5.00
C LYS A 44 16.74 2.93 -6.33
N LEU A 45 16.15 1.80 -6.68
CA LEU A 45 15.39 1.67 -7.93
C LEU A 45 14.15 2.58 -7.94
N LEU A 46 13.51 2.75 -6.77
CA LEU A 46 12.39 3.69 -6.61
C LEU A 46 12.83 5.13 -6.87
N ASP A 47 13.98 5.53 -6.30
CA ASP A 47 14.55 6.87 -6.47
C ASP A 47 14.97 7.11 -7.94
N ASP A 48 15.60 6.11 -8.58
CA ASP A 48 16.01 6.15 -10.00
C ASP A 48 14.79 6.37 -10.94
N HIS A 49 13.60 5.92 -10.55
CA HIS A 49 12.34 6.17 -11.26
C HIS A 49 11.68 7.52 -10.89
N GLY A 50 12.26 8.30 -9.99
CA GLY A 50 11.76 9.62 -9.57
C GLY A 50 10.65 9.60 -8.53
N ALA A 51 10.36 8.45 -7.91
CA ALA A 51 9.42 8.36 -6.80
C ALA A 51 10.10 8.76 -5.48
N LYS A 52 9.34 9.38 -4.56
CA LYS A 52 9.84 9.74 -3.23
C LYS A 52 9.80 8.55 -2.29
N HIS A 53 10.81 8.40 -1.43
CA HIS A 53 10.79 7.44 -0.33
C HIS A 53 10.76 8.17 1.02
N PHE A 54 9.79 7.82 1.87
CA PHE A 54 9.73 8.23 3.27
C PHE A 54 10.07 7.03 4.16
N GLN A 55 11.21 7.08 4.81
CA GLN A 55 11.64 5.98 5.67
C GLN A 55 10.92 6.03 7.02
N LEU A 56 10.04 5.05 7.26
CA LEU A 56 9.39 4.81 8.56
C LEU A 56 9.53 3.35 8.96
N PRO A 57 9.90 3.05 10.22
CA PRO A 57 10.05 1.68 10.71
C PRO A 57 8.68 1.02 11.00
N ILE A 58 7.88 0.80 9.94
CA ILE A 58 6.55 0.18 9.98
C ILE A 58 6.57 -1.31 9.62
N ALA A 59 7.74 -1.95 9.63
CA ALA A 59 7.89 -3.37 9.34
C ALA A 59 7.54 -4.27 10.52
N LYS A 60 7.82 -3.84 11.76
CA LYS A 60 7.69 -4.66 12.97
C LYS A 60 6.63 -4.11 13.92
N LYS A 61 5.84 -5.02 14.50
CA LYS A 61 4.89 -4.73 15.57
C LYS A 61 5.64 -4.53 16.88
N ASN A 62 5.87 -3.29 17.27
CA ASN A 62 6.46 -2.96 18.56
C ASN A 62 5.79 -1.70 19.13
N ILE A 63 6.09 -1.38 20.39
CA ILE A 63 5.52 -0.22 21.08
C ILE A 63 5.84 1.11 20.35
N ARG A 64 6.94 1.15 19.59
CA ARG A 64 7.32 2.31 18.76
C ARG A 64 6.39 2.53 17.57
N ALA A 65 5.50 1.57 17.26
CA ALA A 65 4.52 1.74 16.21
C ALA A 65 3.56 2.91 16.46
N ILE A 66 3.24 3.23 17.72
CA ILE A 66 2.41 4.37 18.08
C ILE A 66 3.06 5.69 17.64
N ILE A 67 4.38 5.80 17.75
CA ILE A 67 5.14 6.97 17.29
C ILE A 67 5.00 7.10 15.76
N GLN A 68 4.98 5.99 15.04
CA GLN A 68 4.86 6.02 13.58
C GLN A 68 3.50 6.55 13.10
N ILE A 69 2.45 6.44 13.90
CA ILE A 69 1.15 7.07 13.63
C ILE A 69 1.31 8.60 13.53
N GLY A 70 2.04 9.21 14.47
CA GLY A 70 2.33 10.65 14.45
C GLY A 70 3.19 11.06 13.26
N ASN A 71 4.25 10.29 12.98
CA ASN A 71 5.13 10.53 11.85
C ASN A 71 4.40 10.41 10.50
N LEU A 72 3.50 9.41 10.37
CA LEU A 72 2.70 9.25 9.16
C LEU A 72 1.72 10.41 8.97
N LYS A 73 1.10 10.92 10.06
CA LYS A 73 0.27 12.14 10.00
C LYS A 73 1.06 13.35 9.51
N LYS A 74 2.32 13.51 9.96
CA LYS A 74 3.19 14.58 9.49
C LYS A 74 3.45 14.46 7.99
N ILE A 75 3.80 13.26 7.52
CA ILE A 75 3.97 12.99 6.08
C ILE A 75 2.69 13.35 5.30
N TYR A 76 1.51 12.98 5.79
CA TYR A 76 0.24 13.31 5.12
C TYR A 76 -0.04 14.82 5.10
N SER A 77 0.31 15.53 6.17
CA SER A 77 0.15 16.99 6.22
C SER A 77 1.07 17.71 5.23
N GLU A 78 2.30 17.24 5.07
CA GLU A 78 3.32 17.82 4.19
C GLU A 78 3.14 17.41 2.73
N TYR A 79 2.95 16.13 2.47
CA TYR A 79 2.83 15.59 1.11
C TYR A 79 1.45 15.82 0.51
N GLN A 80 0.38 15.82 1.34
CA GLN A 80 -1.02 15.97 0.95
C GLN A 80 -1.45 14.97 -0.13
N PRO A 81 -1.38 13.66 0.15
CA PRO A 81 -1.75 12.65 -0.82
C PRO A 81 -3.24 12.73 -1.19
N ASP A 82 -3.56 12.49 -2.46
CA ASP A 82 -4.92 12.27 -2.92
C ASP A 82 -5.35 10.82 -2.67
N ILE A 83 -4.40 9.88 -2.78
CA ILE A 83 -4.61 8.44 -2.60
C ILE A 83 -3.53 7.88 -1.67
N VAL A 84 -3.95 7.03 -0.71
CA VAL A 84 -3.09 6.17 0.09
C VAL A 84 -3.38 4.72 -0.25
N HIS A 85 -2.39 4.03 -0.80
CA HIS A 85 -2.48 2.63 -1.18
C HIS A 85 -1.79 1.75 -0.16
N VAL A 86 -2.54 1.06 0.70
CA VAL A 86 -1.99 0.14 1.70
C VAL A 86 -1.81 -1.27 1.10
N ARG A 87 -0.61 -1.80 1.21
CA ARG A 87 -0.22 -3.07 0.58
C ARG A 87 0.10 -4.17 1.59
N SER A 88 -0.10 -3.90 2.88
CA SER A 88 0.15 -4.86 3.95
C SER A 88 -0.62 -4.52 5.22
N ARG A 89 -0.95 -5.56 6.00
CA ARG A 89 -1.81 -5.51 7.18
C ARG A 89 -1.34 -4.54 8.27
N PHE A 90 -0.06 -4.56 8.62
CA PHE A 90 0.45 -3.69 9.69
C PHE A 90 0.50 -2.22 9.27
N PRO A 91 1.06 -1.85 8.11
CA PRO A 91 0.89 -0.51 7.55
C PRO A 91 -0.56 -0.06 7.45
N ALA A 92 -1.51 -0.95 7.14
CA ALA A 92 -2.93 -0.62 7.12
C ALA A 92 -3.47 -0.22 8.51
N TRP A 93 -3.06 -0.88 9.59
CA TRP A 93 -3.39 -0.45 10.95
C TRP A 93 -2.80 0.92 11.30
N ILE A 94 -1.52 1.16 10.96
CA ILE A 94 -0.88 2.47 11.17
C ILE A 94 -1.64 3.56 10.41
N ASN A 95 -1.98 3.31 9.14
CA ASN A 95 -2.77 4.22 8.33
C ASN A 95 -4.14 4.50 8.94
N TYR A 96 -4.88 3.46 9.33
CA TYR A 96 -6.20 3.59 9.95
C TYR A 96 -6.16 4.52 11.18
N PHE A 97 -5.22 4.30 12.10
CA PHE A 97 -5.07 5.15 13.28
C PHE A 97 -4.54 6.55 12.94
N ALA A 98 -3.72 6.69 11.89
CA ALA A 98 -3.28 8.00 11.43
C ALA A 98 -4.46 8.83 10.89
N LEU A 99 -5.36 8.23 10.13
CA LEU A 99 -6.50 8.93 9.51
C LEU A 99 -7.70 9.12 10.45
N LYS A 100 -7.86 8.29 11.50
CA LYS A 100 -8.98 8.36 12.44
C LYS A 100 -9.20 9.75 13.04
N ASN A 101 -8.12 10.47 13.37
CA ASN A 101 -8.15 11.82 13.95
C ASN A 101 -7.31 12.80 13.13
N PHE A 102 -7.25 12.61 11.81
CA PHE A 102 -6.52 13.51 10.92
C PHE A 102 -7.39 14.73 10.59
N ARG A 103 -6.82 15.93 10.80
CA ARG A 103 -7.54 17.20 10.58
C ARG A 103 -7.29 17.83 9.20
N GLY A 104 -6.40 17.23 8.38
CA GLY A 104 -6.12 17.67 7.01
C GLY A 104 -7.09 17.08 5.99
N LYS A 105 -6.83 17.35 4.69
CA LYS A 105 -7.51 16.68 3.57
C LYS A 105 -7.30 15.16 3.69
N LYS A 106 -8.38 14.41 3.89
CA LYS A 106 -8.32 12.96 3.95
C LYS A 106 -8.14 12.38 2.54
N PRO A 107 -7.13 11.53 2.32
CA PRO A 107 -6.97 10.82 1.06
C PRO A 107 -8.01 9.71 0.92
N ILE A 108 -8.26 9.28 -0.32
CA ILE A 108 -8.93 8.00 -0.61
C ILE A 108 -7.96 6.88 -0.24
N VAL A 109 -8.44 5.89 0.51
CA VAL A 109 -7.65 4.73 0.91
C VAL A 109 -7.97 3.55 0.00
N ILE A 110 -6.94 3.00 -0.65
CA ILE A 110 -7.03 1.76 -1.42
C ILE A 110 -6.24 0.68 -0.68
N SER A 111 -6.73 -0.54 -0.63
CA SER A 111 -5.99 -1.69 -0.13
C SER A 111 -5.86 -2.77 -1.21
N THR A 112 -4.73 -3.49 -1.22
CA THR A 112 -4.57 -4.69 -2.05
C THR A 112 -4.32 -5.91 -1.19
N PHE A 113 -5.20 -6.91 -1.30
CA PHE A 113 -4.99 -8.22 -0.71
C PHE A 113 -4.13 -9.07 -1.66
N HIS A 114 -2.93 -9.42 -1.19
CA HIS A 114 -1.93 -10.18 -1.97
C HIS A 114 -1.97 -11.69 -1.73
N GLY A 115 -2.98 -12.19 -1.02
CA GLY A 115 -3.16 -13.60 -0.72
C GLY A 115 -4.15 -13.85 0.42
N LEU A 116 -4.26 -15.12 0.81
CA LEU A 116 -5.12 -15.55 1.91
C LEU A 116 -4.39 -15.30 3.24
N TYR A 117 -5.04 -14.59 4.14
CA TYR A 117 -4.43 -14.25 5.43
C TYR A 117 -4.93 -15.17 6.54
N SER A 118 -4.01 -15.89 7.19
CA SER A 118 -4.28 -16.85 8.26
C SER A 118 -4.91 -16.26 9.54
N LYS A 119 -4.99 -14.93 9.66
CA LYS A 119 -5.52 -14.21 10.83
C LYS A 119 -6.53 -13.15 10.39
N PRO A 120 -7.80 -13.52 10.11
CA PRO A 120 -8.81 -12.59 9.58
C PRO A 120 -9.00 -11.34 10.46
N PHE A 121 -9.07 -11.49 11.79
CA PHE A 121 -9.21 -10.35 12.70
C PHE A 121 -8.07 -9.33 12.57
N TYR A 122 -6.81 -9.81 12.48
CA TYR A 122 -5.66 -8.91 12.29
C TYR A 122 -5.65 -8.26 10.90
N SER A 123 -6.13 -8.99 9.91
CA SER A 123 -6.16 -8.52 8.51
C SER A 123 -7.36 -7.59 8.23
N LYS A 124 -8.28 -7.44 9.19
CA LYS A 124 -9.45 -6.57 9.08
C LYS A 124 -9.10 -5.11 8.77
N SER A 125 -7.90 -4.65 9.15
CA SER A 125 -7.44 -3.30 8.78
C SER A 125 -7.41 -3.05 7.27
N MET A 126 -7.22 -4.10 6.47
CA MET A 126 -7.23 -4.01 5.01
C MET A 126 -8.64 -3.78 4.46
N SER A 127 -9.68 -4.26 5.15
CA SER A 127 -11.09 -4.08 4.76
C SER A 127 -11.69 -2.73 5.17
N TYR A 128 -10.93 -1.87 5.85
CA TYR A 128 -11.35 -0.50 6.19
C TYR A 128 -11.00 0.53 5.11
N ALA A 129 -10.45 0.10 3.99
CA ALA A 129 -10.17 0.96 2.84
C ALA A 129 -11.47 1.34 2.12
N ASP A 130 -11.45 2.49 1.45
CA ASP A 130 -12.57 2.96 0.62
C ASP A 130 -12.72 2.11 -0.65
N GLN A 131 -11.59 1.55 -1.15
CA GLN A 131 -11.57 0.63 -2.29
C GLN A 131 -10.62 -0.52 -2.00
N ILE A 132 -10.99 -1.72 -2.39
CA ILE A 132 -10.24 -2.95 -2.12
C ILE A 132 -9.95 -3.69 -3.42
N ILE A 133 -8.69 -4.06 -3.61
CA ILE A 133 -8.24 -4.84 -4.75
C ILE A 133 -7.95 -6.27 -4.30
N ALA A 134 -8.60 -7.23 -4.92
CA ALA A 134 -8.26 -8.65 -4.88
C ALA A 134 -7.43 -9.01 -6.10
N ILE A 135 -6.30 -9.71 -5.90
CA ILE A 135 -5.38 -10.05 -7.02
C ILE A 135 -5.75 -11.33 -7.76
N SER A 136 -6.74 -12.07 -7.27
CA SER A 136 -7.26 -13.30 -7.90
C SER A 136 -8.68 -13.58 -7.42
N GLN A 137 -9.41 -14.44 -8.14
CA GLN A 137 -10.75 -14.89 -7.74
C GLN A 137 -10.73 -15.52 -6.33
N THR A 138 -9.76 -16.37 -6.04
CA THR A 138 -9.61 -17.01 -4.72
C THR A 138 -9.45 -15.98 -3.60
N VAL A 139 -8.76 -14.86 -3.85
CA VAL A 139 -8.61 -13.79 -2.87
C VAL A 139 -9.90 -12.98 -2.74
N GLU A 140 -10.62 -12.76 -3.83
CA GLU A 140 -11.93 -12.10 -3.80
C GLU A 140 -12.94 -12.92 -2.99
N ASP A 141 -13.04 -14.22 -3.25
CA ASP A 141 -13.91 -15.15 -2.51
C ASP A 141 -13.56 -15.14 -1.01
N TYR A 142 -12.26 -15.22 -0.67
CA TYR A 142 -11.77 -15.13 0.69
C TYR A 142 -12.20 -13.81 1.38
N ILE A 143 -12.14 -12.68 0.68
CA ILE A 143 -12.56 -11.38 1.23
C ILE A 143 -14.06 -11.40 1.51
N ASN A 144 -14.87 -11.88 0.57
CA ASN A 144 -16.32 -11.96 0.71
C ASN A 144 -16.75 -12.87 1.88
N GLU A 145 -16.04 -13.97 2.11
CA GLU A 145 -16.32 -14.92 3.20
C GLU A 145 -15.93 -14.38 4.59
N ASN A 146 -14.82 -13.66 4.68
CA ASN A 146 -14.21 -13.31 5.97
C ASN A 146 -14.45 -11.85 6.41
N TYR A 147 -14.84 -10.97 5.49
CA TYR A 147 -15.05 -9.55 5.77
C TYR A 147 -16.40 -9.07 5.21
N ARG A 148 -17.06 -8.18 5.96
CA ARG A 148 -18.28 -7.52 5.49
C ARG A 148 -17.86 -6.32 4.62
N VAL A 149 -17.60 -6.58 3.33
CA VAL A 149 -17.23 -5.56 2.35
C VAL A 149 -18.39 -5.39 1.37
N ASP A 150 -18.72 -4.15 1.04
CA ASP A 150 -19.66 -3.88 -0.03
C ASP A 150 -18.99 -4.26 -1.38
N LYS A 151 -19.71 -5.02 -2.20
CA LYS A 151 -19.21 -5.48 -3.50
C LYS A 151 -18.87 -4.34 -4.46
N SER A 152 -19.51 -3.17 -4.30
CA SER A 152 -19.19 -1.97 -5.09
C SER A 152 -17.80 -1.40 -4.79
N HIS A 153 -17.21 -1.77 -3.65
CA HIS A 153 -15.86 -1.34 -3.21
C HIS A 153 -14.80 -2.43 -3.40
N LEU A 154 -15.17 -3.61 -3.89
CA LEU A 154 -14.25 -4.74 -4.11
C LEU A 154 -14.02 -4.95 -5.61
N HIS A 155 -12.76 -4.93 -6.01
CA HIS A 155 -12.35 -5.01 -7.40
C HIS A 155 -11.38 -6.18 -7.61
N LEU A 156 -11.72 -7.07 -8.54
CA LEU A 156 -10.81 -8.10 -9.01
C LEU A 156 -9.87 -7.51 -10.05
N ILE A 157 -8.61 -7.35 -9.69
CA ILE A 157 -7.56 -6.85 -10.59
C ILE A 157 -6.38 -7.82 -10.52
N TYR A 158 -6.21 -8.62 -11.56
CA TYR A 158 -5.10 -9.55 -11.68
C TYR A 158 -3.78 -8.80 -11.73
N ARG A 159 -2.75 -9.43 -11.15
CA ARG A 159 -1.41 -8.86 -11.18
C ARG A 159 -0.84 -8.91 -12.59
N GLY A 160 -0.45 -7.77 -13.13
CA GLY A 160 0.27 -7.68 -14.39
C GLY A 160 1.76 -7.99 -14.23
N CYS A 161 2.42 -8.27 -15.35
CA CYS A 161 3.87 -8.32 -15.48
C CYS A 161 4.29 -7.52 -16.73
N ASP A 162 5.52 -6.98 -16.72
CA ASP A 162 6.07 -6.35 -17.92
C ASP A 162 6.50 -7.44 -18.91
N LEU A 163 5.76 -7.54 -20.01
CA LEU A 163 6.05 -8.52 -21.07
C LEU A 163 7.42 -8.29 -21.74
N LYS A 164 7.98 -7.08 -21.66
CA LYS A 164 9.33 -6.79 -22.23
C LYS A 164 10.43 -7.40 -21.38
N GLU A 165 10.26 -7.49 -20.06
CA GLU A 165 11.21 -8.15 -19.17
C GLU A 165 11.12 -9.70 -19.25
N PHE A 166 9.98 -10.24 -19.70
CA PHE A 166 9.70 -11.69 -19.73
C PHE A 166 9.62 -12.30 -21.14
N ASN A 167 9.95 -11.54 -22.20
CA ASN A 167 10.15 -12.14 -23.50
C ASN A 167 11.44 -12.98 -23.47
N SER A 168 11.25 -14.28 -23.28
CA SER A 168 12.30 -15.25 -23.64
C SER A 168 12.39 -15.28 -25.19
N SER A 169 13.39 -14.63 -25.74
CA SER A 169 13.88 -14.88 -27.09
C SER A 169 14.42 -16.31 -27.21
#